data_8e15d862530cfd237b249f15a13e1129
#
_entry.id   8e15d862530cfd237b249f15a13e1129
#
_cell.length_a   1.000
_cell.length_b   1.000
_cell.length_c   1.000
_cell.angle_alpha   90.00
_cell.angle_beta   90.00
_cell.angle_gamma   90.00
#
_symmetry.space_group_name_H-M   'P 1'
#
loop_
_entity.id
_entity.type
_entity.pdbx_description
1 polymer ?
#
loop_
_entity_poly.entity_id
_entity_poly.type
_entity_poly.pdbx_seq_one_letter_code
_entity_poly.pdbx_strand_id
1 'polypeptide(L)'
;MNDFNCVADNVKLGENVRLSRFINLYGCEIGDETKIGAFVEIQKNAKVGRRCKISSHTFICEGVTIEDNVFIGHGVMFTNDTYPRSTTGEGELQTEADWKVETTVVKRGASIGTGATILPNTCIGENAIVGAGSVVTRDVPANAVIAGNPARVLRYVEATQGGPKQDRGV
;
A
#
# COMPACT_ATOMS: atom_id res chain seq x y z
N MET A 1 22.17 -10.04 8.29
CA MET A 1 21.52 -8.95 7.51
C MET A 1 22.14 -8.96 6.13
N ASN A 2 21.37 -8.93 5.04
CA ASN A 2 21.96 -8.90 3.70
C ASN A 2 22.56 -7.51 3.46
N ASP A 3 23.78 -7.43 2.94
CA ASP A 3 24.55 -6.17 2.76
C ASP A 3 23.90 -5.10 1.88
N PHE A 4 22.73 -5.40 1.28
CA PHE A 4 22.01 -4.52 0.37
C PHE A 4 20.65 -4.06 0.91
N ASN A 5 20.36 -4.30 2.19
CA ASN A 5 19.11 -3.85 2.81
C ASN A 5 19.41 -2.73 3.79
N CYS A 6 18.66 -1.62 3.67
CA CYS A 6 18.63 -0.55 4.64
C CYS A 6 17.41 -0.76 5.55
N VAL A 7 17.64 -1.25 6.76
CA VAL A 7 16.61 -1.46 7.78
C VAL A 7 17.07 -0.73 9.03
N ALA A 8 16.38 0.37 9.34
CA ALA A 8 16.72 1.19 10.50
C ALA A 8 16.38 0.47 11.82
N ASP A 9 17.08 0.81 12.89
CA ASP A 9 16.93 0.16 14.20
C ASP A 9 15.55 0.37 14.84
N ASN A 10 14.79 1.37 14.40
CA ASN A 10 13.45 1.69 14.87
C ASN A 10 12.33 0.97 14.11
N VAL A 11 12.66 0.04 13.19
CA VAL A 11 11.68 -0.81 12.50
C VAL A 11 11.24 -1.94 13.42
N LYS A 12 9.94 -2.17 13.53
CA LYS A 12 9.37 -3.29 14.27
C LYS A 12 8.98 -4.39 13.29
N LEU A 13 9.65 -5.53 13.39
CA LEU A 13 9.34 -6.73 12.61
C LEU A 13 8.69 -7.78 13.49
N GLY A 14 7.57 -8.33 13.02
CA GLY A 14 6.92 -9.49 13.61
C GLY A 14 7.69 -10.79 13.35
N GLU A 15 7.12 -11.90 13.78
CA GLU A 15 7.71 -13.22 13.60
C GLU A 15 7.66 -13.69 12.14
N ASN A 16 8.73 -14.36 11.69
CA ASN A 16 8.82 -14.96 10.35
C ASN A 16 8.63 -13.98 9.17
N VAL A 17 8.87 -12.69 9.37
CA VAL A 17 8.87 -11.70 8.28
C VAL A 17 9.99 -12.04 7.29
N ARG A 18 9.67 -12.06 6.01
CA ARG A 18 10.64 -12.34 4.94
C ARG A 18 10.95 -11.08 4.16
N LEU A 19 12.20 -10.66 4.23
CA LEU A 19 12.70 -9.50 3.51
C LEU A 19 13.52 -9.94 2.30
N SER A 20 13.24 -9.37 1.13
CA SER A 20 14.05 -9.57 -0.07
C SER A 20 15.30 -8.68 -0.04
N ARG A 21 15.87 -8.33 -1.19
CA ARG A 21 17.07 -7.48 -1.29
C ARG A 21 16.70 -6.06 -1.72
N PHE A 22 17.62 -5.12 -1.44
CA PHE A 22 17.51 -3.71 -1.84
C PHE A 22 16.26 -3.02 -1.30
N ILE A 23 15.88 -3.31 -0.07
CA ILE A 23 14.75 -2.69 0.61
C ILE A 23 15.21 -1.52 1.48
N ASN A 24 14.31 -0.55 1.68
CA ASN A 24 14.51 0.59 2.57
C ASN A 24 13.34 0.69 3.56
N LEU A 25 13.61 0.37 4.83
CA LEU A 25 12.61 0.38 5.90
C LEU A 25 13.06 1.29 7.03
N TYR A 26 12.22 2.19 7.48
CA TYR A 26 12.52 3.04 8.64
C TYR A 26 11.24 3.45 9.39
N GLY A 27 11.26 3.29 10.71
CA GLY A 27 10.19 3.70 11.64
C GLY A 27 8.82 3.09 11.37
N CYS A 28 8.75 1.98 10.63
CA CYS A 28 7.52 1.28 10.30
C CYS A 28 7.32 0.03 11.16
N GLU A 29 6.11 -0.51 11.11
CA GLU A 29 5.73 -1.77 11.77
C GLU A 29 5.28 -2.79 10.71
N ILE A 30 5.80 -4.02 10.77
CA ILE A 30 5.46 -5.12 9.84
C ILE A 30 5.08 -6.34 10.66
N GLY A 31 3.85 -6.81 10.47
CA GLY A 31 3.30 -7.97 11.18
C GLY A 31 3.82 -9.32 10.69
N ASP A 32 3.52 -10.34 11.47
CA ASP A 32 4.03 -11.70 11.32
C ASP A 32 3.78 -12.31 9.94
N GLU A 33 4.68 -13.16 9.48
CA GLU A 33 4.59 -13.95 8.24
C GLU A 33 4.48 -13.10 6.96
N THR A 34 4.64 -11.77 7.06
CA THR A 34 4.58 -10.87 5.91
C THR A 34 5.82 -10.97 5.04
N LYS A 35 5.63 -10.86 3.72
CA LYS A 35 6.69 -10.94 2.72
C LYS A 35 6.87 -9.60 2.04
N ILE A 36 8.09 -9.07 2.07
CA ILE A 36 8.49 -7.81 1.44
C ILE A 36 9.39 -8.12 0.25
N GLY A 37 8.95 -7.68 -0.93
CA GLY A 37 9.67 -7.84 -2.20
C GLY A 37 10.89 -6.95 -2.31
N ALA A 38 11.68 -7.14 -3.37
CA ALA A 38 12.86 -6.33 -3.63
C ALA A 38 12.49 -4.89 -4.01
N PHE A 39 13.38 -3.93 -3.68
CA PHE A 39 13.21 -2.52 -3.98
C PHE A 39 11.93 -1.89 -3.38
N VAL A 40 11.46 -2.43 -2.26
CA VAL A 40 10.33 -1.86 -1.51
C VAL A 40 10.86 -0.82 -0.54
N GLU A 41 10.19 0.32 -0.48
CA GLU A 41 10.37 1.32 0.57
C GLU A 41 9.12 1.42 1.43
N ILE A 42 9.30 1.42 2.77
CA ILE A 42 8.23 1.65 3.75
C ILE A 42 8.72 2.67 4.77
N GLN A 43 8.01 3.78 4.84
CA GLN A 43 8.39 4.94 5.65
C GLN A 43 7.91 4.84 7.10
N LYS A 44 8.43 5.78 7.91
CA LYS A 44 8.05 5.95 9.32
C LYS A 44 6.53 6.00 9.48
N ASN A 45 6.03 5.49 10.61
CA ASN A 45 4.62 5.50 10.97
C ASN A 45 3.68 4.72 10.01
N ALA A 46 4.21 4.09 8.96
CA ALA A 46 3.44 3.15 8.16
C ALA A 46 3.30 1.81 8.88
N LYS A 47 2.16 1.14 8.71
CA LYS A 47 1.87 -0.15 9.34
C LYS A 47 1.43 -1.16 8.30
N VAL A 48 2.02 -2.34 8.35
CA VAL A 48 1.65 -3.50 7.53
C VAL A 48 1.28 -4.65 8.46
N GLY A 49 0.08 -5.19 8.31
CA GLY A 49 -0.45 -6.28 9.10
C GLY A 49 0.24 -7.62 8.83
N ARG A 50 -0.36 -8.69 9.32
CA ARG A 50 0.17 -10.05 9.23
C ARG A 50 -0.19 -10.71 7.91
N ARG A 51 0.66 -11.65 7.46
CA ARG A 51 0.41 -12.48 6.27
C ARG A 51 0.13 -11.65 5.02
N CYS A 52 0.71 -10.47 4.93
CA CYS A 52 0.66 -9.63 3.74
C CYS A 52 1.74 -10.06 2.73
N LYS A 53 1.50 -9.74 1.47
CA LYS A 53 2.50 -9.84 0.42
C LYS A 53 2.64 -8.49 -0.26
N ILE A 54 3.78 -7.83 -0.02
CA ILE A 54 4.15 -6.57 -0.67
C ILE A 54 5.13 -6.91 -1.79
N SER A 55 4.73 -6.70 -3.02
CA SER A 55 5.56 -7.06 -4.18
C SER A 55 6.61 -5.97 -4.47
N SER A 56 7.58 -6.28 -5.31
CA SER A 56 8.74 -5.42 -5.57
C SER A 56 8.37 -4.04 -6.13
N HIS A 57 9.25 -3.06 -5.88
CA HIS A 57 9.14 -1.66 -6.34
C HIS A 57 7.91 -0.92 -5.78
N THR A 58 7.33 -1.39 -4.69
CA THR A 58 6.22 -0.74 -4.01
C THR A 58 6.74 0.33 -3.07
N PHE A 59 6.09 1.50 -3.07
CA PHE A 59 6.34 2.58 -2.15
C PHE A 59 5.15 2.76 -1.20
N ILE A 60 5.41 2.65 0.10
CA ILE A 60 4.42 2.82 1.18
C ILE A 60 4.87 3.99 2.03
N CYS A 61 4.22 5.15 1.83
CA CYS A 61 4.56 6.38 2.54
C CYS A 61 4.02 6.41 3.97
N GLU A 62 4.47 7.39 4.73
CA GLU A 62 3.93 7.70 6.06
C GLU A 62 2.42 7.89 6.03
N GLY A 63 1.72 7.42 7.07
CA GLY A 63 0.25 7.52 7.20
C GLY A 63 -0.52 6.36 6.57
N VAL A 64 0.13 5.43 5.90
CA VAL A 64 -0.52 4.25 5.32
C VAL A 64 -0.63 3.14 6.35
N THR A 65 -1.83 2.57 6.48
CA THR A 65 -2.11 1.36 7.26
C THR A 65 -2.65 0.27 6.34
N ILE A 66 -1.95 -0.85 6.29
CA ILE A 66 -2.35 -2.05 5.57
C ILE A 66 -2.72 -3.12 6.60
N GLU A 67 -3.97 -3.57 6.59
CA GLU A 67 -4.44 -4.61 7.51
C GLU A 67 -3.94 -6.02 7.09
N ASP A 68 -4.40 -7.06 7.77
CA ASP A 68 -3.95 -8.44 7.58
C ASP A 68 -4.37 -9.03 6.22
N ASN A 69 -3.60 -10.00 5.71
CA ASN A 69 -3.90 -10.80 4.52
C ASN A 69 -4.03 -9.98 3.22
N VAL A 70 -3.42 -8.82 3.14
CA VAL A 70 -3.48 -7.93 1.97
C VAL A 70 -2.42 -8.32 0.95
N PHE A 71 -2.79 -8.26 -0.32
CA PHE A 71 -1.88 -8.40 -1.44
C PHE A 71 -1.64 -7.02 -2.10
N ILE A 72 -0.36 -6.62 -2.21
CA ILE A 72 0.07 -5.44 -2.95
C ILE A 72 0.93 -5.89 -4.13
N GLY A 73 0.48 -5.55 -5.33
CA GLY A 73 1.17 -5.84 -6.59
C GLY A 73 2.48 -5.08 -6.75
N HIS A 74 3.19 -5.36 -7.83
CA HIS A 74 4.46 -4.70 -8.14
C HIS A 74 4.26 -3.22 -8.46
N GLY A 75 5.17 -2.36 -8.00
CA GLY A 75 5.17 -0.94 -8.37
C GLY A 75 3.91 -0.17 -7.94
N VAL A 76 3.24 -0.60 -6.88
CA VAL A 76 2.13 0.17 -6.31
C VAL A 76 2.69 1.36 -5.56
N MET A 77 2.11 2.54 -5.80
CA MET A 77 2.54 3.81 -5.21
C MET A 77 1.42 4.39 -4.34
N PHE A 78 1.72 4.63 -3.07
CA PHE A 78 0.86 5.38 -2.17
C PHE A 78 1.33 6.83 -2.09
N THR A 79 0.41 7.76 -1.92
CA THR A 79 0.69 9.18 -1.68
C THR A 79 0.03 9.63 -0.39
N ASN A 80 0.57 10.66 0.25
CA ASN A 80 0.12 11.15 1.56
C ASN A 80 -0.04 12.67 1.64
N ASP A 81 -0.05 13.33 0.48
CA ASP A 81 -0.31 14.76 0.33
C ASP A 81 -1.16 15.00 -0.93
N THR A 82 -2.30 15.67 -0.77
CA THR A 82 -3.21 16.00 -1.88
C THR A 82 -2.68 17.18 -2.71
N TYR A 83 -1.93 18.10 -2.09
CA TYR A 83 -1.44 19.32 -2.73
C TYR A 83 0.08 19.51 -2.52
N PRO A 84 0.92 18.56 -2.97
CA PRO A 84 2.33 18.58 -2.71
C PRO A 84 3.00 19.85 -3.29
N ARG A 85 3.86 20.45 -2.49
CA ARG A 85 4.67 21.59 -2.87
C ARG A 85 6.10 21.39 -2.40
N SER A 86 7.07 21.85 -3.16
CA SER A 86 8.48 21.85 -2.75
C SER A 86 8.83 23.05 -1.85
N THR A 87 8.07 24.13 -2.02
CA THR A 87 8.34 25.39 -1.28
C THR A 87 7.09 25.94 -0.61
N THR A 88 7.30 26.73 0.42
CA THR A 88 6.26 27.56 1.07
C THR A 88 5.81 28.70 0.13
N GLY A 89 4.79 29.45 0.52
CA GLY A 89 4.34 30.64 -0.19
C GLY A 89 5.40 31.75 -0.25
N GLU A 90 6.42 31.71 0.61
CA GLU A 90 7.52 32.66 0.69
C GLU A 90 8.76 32.21 -0.12
N GLY A 91 8.69 31.03 -0.74
CA GLY A 91 9.75 30.47 -1.60
C GLY A 91 10.82 29.65 -0.87
N GLU A 92 10.69 29.45 0.44
CA GLU A 92 11.58 28.59 1.22
C GLU A 92 11.24 27.10 1.02
N LEU A 93 12.22 26.20 1.12
CA LEU A 93 11.97 24.76 1.05
C LEU A 93 11.04 24.33 2.19
N GLN A 94 10.01 23.56 1.85
CA GLN A 94 9.11 23.01 2.86
C GLN A 94 9.84 22.02 3.78
N THR A 95 9.44 22.06 5.04
CA THR A 95 9.86 21.14 6.09
C THR A 95 8.66 20.25 6.51
N GLU A 96 8.88 19.30 7.40
CA GLU A 96 7.78 18.45 7.95
C GLU A 96 6.69 19.27 8.68
N ALA A 97 6.97 20.51 9.08
CA ALA A 97 6.02 21.38 9.76
C ALA A 97 5.08 22.13 8.82
N ASP A 98 5.39 22.16 7.53
CA ASP A 98 4.68 22.98 6.54
C ASP A 98 3.55 22.25 5.83
N TRP A 99 3.38 20.95 6.09
CA TRP A 99 2.34 20.13 5.49
C TRP A 99 1.80 19.09 6.48
N LYS A 100 0.68 18.48 6.16
CA LYS A 100 0.03 17.49 7.02
C LYS A 100 -0.03 16.15 6.31
N VAL A 101 0.44 15.11 6.99
CA VAL A 101 0.31 13.74 6.52
C VAL A 101 -1.16 13.35 6.45
N GLU A 102 -1.60 12.95 5.26
CA GLU A 102 -2.93 12.40 5.02
C GLU A 102 -2.87 10.88 5.05
N THR A 103 -3.87 10.25 5.66
CA THR A 103 -3.85 8.81 5.94
C THR A 103 -4.60 8.01 4.88
N THR A 104 -4.13 6.77 4.64
CA THR A 104 -4.79 5.80 3.77
C THR A 104 -4.88 4.45 4.49
N VAL A 105 -6.02 3.77 4.36
CA VAL A 105 -6.22 2.45 4.98
C VAL A 105 -6.56 1.43 3.91
N VAL A 106 -5.83 0.31 3.91
CA VAL A 106 -6.15 -0.87 3.11
C VAL A 106 -6.67 -1.96 4.04
N LYS A 107 -7.95 -2.28 3.91
CA LYS A 107 -8.64 -3.22 4.78
C LYS A 107 -8.27 -4.67 4.47
N ARG A 108 -8.54 -5.55 5.47
CA ARG A 108 -8.22 -6.96 5.43
C ARG A 108 -8.61 -7.63 4.11
N GLY A 109 -7.73 -8.49 3.59
CA GLY A 109 -7.99 -9.32 2.41
C GLY A 109 -8.06 -8.57 1.09
N ALA A 110 -7.88 -7.25 1.08
CA ALA A 110 -7.87 -6.49 -0.16
C ALA A 110 -6.68 -6.87 -1.05
N SER A 111 -6.84 -6.70 -2.36
CA SER A 111 -5.78 -6.93 -3.36
C SER A 111 -5.61 -5.70 -4.23
N ILE A 112 -4.40 -5.17 -4.30
CA ILE A 112 -4.07 -4.03 -5.17
C ILE A 112 -3.20 -4.50 -6.31
N GLY A 113 -3.68 -4.29 -7.53
CA GLY A 113 -3.02 -4.71 -8.77
C GLY A 113 -1.74 -3.93 -9.06
N THR A 114 -0.86 -4.56 -9.84
CA THR A 114 0.42 -4.01 -10.27
C THR A 114 0.29 -2.61 -10.87
N GLY A 115 1.17 -1.69 -10.48
CA GLY A 115 1.25 -0.34 -11.03
C GLY A 115 0.09 0.58 -10.65
N ALA A 116 -0.74 0.20 -9.68
CA ALA A 116 -1.79 1.09 -9.20
C ALA A 116 -1.21 2.25 -8.38
N THR A 117 -1.85 3.42 -8.47
CA THR A 117 -1.56 4.59 -7.64
C THR A 117 -2.74 4.85 -6.70
N ILE A 118 -2.44 5.00 -5.41
CA ILE A 118 -3.45 5.24 -4.37
C ILE A 118 -3.26 6.66 -3.85
N LEU A 119 -4.26 7.50 -4.10
CA LEU A 119 -4.26 8.87 -3.60
C LEU A 119 -4.57 8.89 -2.09
N PRO A 120 -4.16 9.96 -1.39
CA PRO A 120 -4.33 10.05 0.06
C PRO A 120 -5.81 10.16 0.44
N ASN A 121 -6.10 10.05 1.73
CA ASN A 121 -7.46 10.08 2.29
C ASN A 121 -8.41 9.02 1.71
N THR A 122 -7.88 7.86 1.31
CA THR A 122 -8.69 6.77 0.75
C THR A 122 -8.74 5.58 1.68
N CYS A 123 -9.89 4.91 1.72
CA CYS A 123 -10.09 3.63 2.36
C CYS A 123 -10.39 2.57 1.30
N ILE A 124 -9.51 1.57 1.18
CA ILE A 124 -9.75 0.40 0.34
C ILE A 124 -10.47 -0.64 1.20
N GLY A 125 -11.73 -0.91 0.87
CA GLY A 125 -12.61 -1.77 1.65
C GLY A 125 -12.16 -3.24 1.73
N GLU A 126 -12.71 -3.97 2.69
CA GLU A 126 -12.38 -5.38 2.93
C GLU A 126 -12.62 -6.23 1.69
N ASN A 127 -11.68 -7.12 1.34
CA ASN A 127 -11.70 -7.98 0.17
C ASN A 127 -11.87 -7.25 -1.19
N ALA A 128 -11.70 -5.93 -1.22
CA ALA A 128 -11.76 -5.19 -2.49
C ALA A 128 -10.60 -5.56 -3.41
N ILE A 129 -10.83 -5.46 -4.70
CA ILE A 129 -9.82 -5.71 -5.73
C ILE A 129 -9.63 -4.44 -6.56
N VAL A 130 -8.42 -3.91 -6.54
CA VAL A 130 -8.00 -2.79 -7.40
C VAL A 130 -7.30 -3.37 -8.62
N GLY A 131 -7.81 -3.08 -9.81
CA GLY A 131 -7.21 -3.51 -11.07
C GLY A 131 -5.81 -2.93 -11.30
N ALA A 132 -4.97 -3.64 -12.04
CA ALA A 132 -3.63 -3.16 -12.38
C ALA A 132 -3.68 -1.81 -13.13
N GLY A 133 -2.70 -0.92 -12.88
CA GLY A 133 -2.60 0.39 -13.50
C GLY A 133 -3.70 1.39 -13.11
N SER A 134 -4.50 1.10 -12.11
CA SER A 134 -5.58 1.97 -11.68
C SER A 134 -5.08 3.17 -10.87
N VAL A 135 -5.79 4.31 -10.96
CA VAL A 135 -5.60 5.45 -10.06
C VAL A 135 -6.81 5.56 -9.14
N VAL A 136 -6.61 5.21 -7.87
CA VAL A 136 -7.66 5.24 -6.86
C VAL A 136 -7.71 6.63 -6.23
N THR A 137 -8.83 7.33 -6.45
CA THR A 137 -9.02 8.74 -6.07
C THR A 137 -10.05 8.94 -4.97
N ARG A 138 -10.68 7.87 -4.47
CA ARG A 138 -11.72 7.89 -3.46
C ARG A 138 -11.86 6.51 -2.81
N ASP A 139 -12.62 6.43 -1.74
CA ASP A 139 -12.92 5.19 -1.04
C ASP A 139 -13.45 4.10 -1.97
N VAL A 140 -13.02 2.87 -1.70
CA VAL A 140 -13.42 1.66 -2.41
C VAL A 140 -14.31 0.83 -1.48
N PRO A 141 -15.55 0.52 -1.87
CA PRO A 141 -16.42 -0.31 -1.05
C PRO A 141 -15.84 -1.72 -0.81
N ALA A 142 -16.22 -2.36 0.28
CA ALA A 142 -15.88 -3.76 0.53
C ALA A 142 -16.38 -4.65 -0.60
N ASN A 143 -15.59 -5.68 -0.96
CA ASN A 143 -15.85 -6.63 -2.04
C ASN A 143 -15.99 -6.01 -3.44
N ALA A 144 -15.70 -4.71 -3.62
CA ALA A 144 -15.74 -4.10 -4.94
C ALA A 144 -14.53 -4.47 -5.79
N VAL A 145 -14.74 -4.68 -7.07
CA VAL A 145 -13.69 -4.74 -8.09
C VAL A 145 -13.71 -3.40 -8.82
N ILE A 146 -12.61 -2.67 -8.74
CA ILE A 146 -12.46 -1.38 -9.39
C ILE A 146 -11.32 -1.39 -10.40
N ALA A 147 -11.40 -0.58 -11.44
CA ALA A 147 -10.30 -0.36 -12.37
C ALA A 147 -10.40 1.00 -13.08
N GLY A 148 -9.28 1.41 -13.68
CA GLY A 148 -9.18 2.58 -14.55
C GLY A 148 -8.51 3.80 -13.93
N ASN A 149 -8.45 4.89 -14.69
CA ASN A 149 -7.92 6.18 -14.27
C ASN A 149 -8.91 7.31 -14.66
N PRO A 150 -9.62 7.92 -13.69
CA PRO A 150 -9.73 7.49 -12.31
C PRO A 150 -10.50 6.15 -12.18
N ALA A 151 -10.17 5.35 -11.17
CA ALA A 151 -10.79 4.06 -10.96
C ALA A 151 -12.30 4.16 -10.68
N ARG A 152 -13.05 3.20 -11.24
CA ARG A 152 -14.50 3.07 -11.06
C ARG A 152 -14.87 1.65 -10.68
N VAL A 153 -15.96 1.49 -9.95
CA VAL A 153 -16.50 0.17 -9.62
C VAL A 153 -17.00 -0.50 -10.90
N LEU A 154 -16.47 -1.68 -11.17
CA LEU A 154 -16.89 -2.52 -12.29
C LEU A 154 -17.93 -3.55 -11.87
N ARG A 155 -17.71 -4.18 -10.71
CA ARG A 155 -18.59 -5.21 -10.13
C ARG A 155 -18.24 -5.43 -8.67
N TYR A 156 -18.98 -6.30 -8.01
CA TYR A 156 -18.65 -6.81 -6.68
C TYR A 156 -18.28 -8.29 -6.76
N VAL A 157 -17.35 -8.72 -5.90
CA VAL A 157 -17.05 -10.14 -5.70
C VAL A 157 -18.15 -10.71 -4.83
N GLU A 158 -18.81 -11.78 -5.26
CA GLU A 158 -19.73 -12.50 -4.39
C GLU A 158 -18.94 -13.09 -3.21
N ALA A 159 -19.52 -13.02 -2.02
CA ALA A 159 -18.95 -13.64 -0.83
C ALA A 159 -18.99 -15.17 -1.01
N THR A 160 -17.99 -15.72 -1.70
CA THR A 160 -17.86 -17.18 -1.86
C THR A 160 -17.25 -17.75 -0.59
N GLN A 161 -17.97 -18.62 0.07
CA GLN A 161 -17.37 -19.61 0.95
C GLN A 161 -16.50 -20.53 0.08
N GLY A 162 -15.17 -20.31 0.10
CA GLY A 162 -14.19 -21.16 -0.59
C GLY A 162 -13.77 -20.65 -1.98
N GLY A 163 -12.49 -20.38 -2.10
CA GLY A 163 -11.60 -20.13 -3.21
C GLY A 163 -12.12 -19.57 -4.55
N PRO A 164 -11.31 -18.80 -5.28
CA PRO A 164 -11.74 -18.14 -6.51
C PRO A 164 -12.06 -19.17 -7.59
N LYS A 165 -13.31 -19.25 -8.01
CA LYS A 165 -13.63 -19.80 -9.35
C LYS A 165 -13.10 -18.78 -10.37
N GLN A 166 -12.13 -19.22 -11.16
CA GLN A 166 -11.66 -18.46 -12.32
C GLN A 166 -12.79 -18.39 -13.34
N ASP A 167 -13.50 -17.28 -13.38
CA ASP A 167 -14.28 -16.93 -14.55
C ASP A 167 -13.44 -15.96 -15.38
N ARG A 168 -12.86 -16.48 -16.46
CA ARG A 168 -12.13 -15.70 -17.45
C ARG A 168 -13.13 -15.27 -18.52
N GLY A 169 -13.99 -14.34 -18.19
CA GLY A 169 -14.69 -13.53 -19.18
C GLY A 169 -13.75 -12.40 -19.63
N VAL A 170 -13.34 -12.46 -20.87
CA VAL A 170 -12.61 -11.41 -21.60
C VAL A 170 -13.50 -10.19 -21.75
#